data_b23dd6a560255805c51b012ad28d60a1
#
_entry.id   b23dd6a560255805c51b012ad28d60a1
#
_cell.length_a   1.000
_cell.length_b   1.000
_cell.length_c   1.000
_cell.angle_alpha   90.00
_cell.angle_beta   90.00
_cell.angle_gamma   90.00
#
_symmetry.space_group_name_H-M   'P 1'
#
loop_
_entity.id
_entity.type
_entity.pdbx_description
1 polymer ?
#
loop_
_entity_poly.entity_id
_entity_poly.type
_entity_poly.pdbx_seq_one_letter_code
_entity_poly.pdbx_strand_id
1 'polypeptide(L)'
;MGPASSAAASRPNVIVILADDMGIGDVSSLNPKSAWKTPGIDRLAREGRTFTDAHSASGVCTPSRYTLLTGRYSWRGKLKSSVLHGYDPSLIEPGRLTVAGFLKGQGYATGMVGKWHLGVDWVRTGQKLEEVDFAQSFGGGPISQGFDRFLGISASLDMPPFVYLSQDRSTTVPRDRVAASPGPKMWRAGVIGPDFRHEEVHPRFRQEALSWIESRARARAVDGTPFFLYLALASPHTPTVPTAEFAGRTRTNPYGDFVVQVDATVGDILNALDALGISRDTLVIFTADNGCSPAANLGELRGFGHDPSAGFRGHKADLFEGGHRVPFLVRWPAEVPAGSTCSRLVGQLDVLATLADILGQRLPSGAAEDSVSFLPQLRRGDRARAGRESLVHHSNGGFFALRQGPWKLLFTPDSGGWSDPKPGSKEAARLPKLQLYHLGRDVAERTNRWAAEPLVVRAMTREMRRIWVHGRSTRGPVQPYENPDNWPQADPFRAE
;
A
#
# COMPACT_ATOMS: atom_id res chain seq x y z
N MET A 1 -9.59 -30.56 38.81
CA MET A 1 -9.02 -29.98 37.61
C MET A 1 -9.57 -28.56 37.51
N GLY A 2 -8.79 -27.56 37.88
CA GLY A 2 -9.19 -26.14 37.74
C GLY A 2 -9.26 -25.73 36.28
N PRO A 3 -10.11 -24.75 35.91
CA PRO A 3 -10.17 -24.26 34.56
C PRO A 3 -8.80 -23.66 34.18
N ALA A 4 -8.24 -24.12 33.05
CA ALA A 4 -7.06 -23.53 32.49
C ALA A 4 -7.36 -22.03 32.25
N SER A 5 -6.61 -21.15 32.90
CA SER A 5 -6.62 -19.72 32.64
C SER A 5 -6.38 -19.52 31.13
N SER A 6 -7.38 -19.04 30.41
CA SER A 6 -7.17 -18.56 29.05
C SER A 6 -6.17 -17.42 29.15
N ALA A 7 -4.93 -17.65 28.74
CA ALA A 7 -3.95 -16.59 28.60
C ALA A 7 -4.62 -15.49 27.78
N ALA A 8 -4.78 -14.31 28.36
CA ALA A 8 -5.31 -13.15 27.65
C ALA A 8 -4.52 -13.01 26.35
N ALA A 9 -5.21 -12.94 25.22
CA ALA A 9 -4.57 -12.80 23.91
C ALA A 9 -3.57 -11.65 23.99
N SER A 10 -2.30 -11.92 23.69
CA SER A 10 -1.25 -10.90 23.77
C SER A 10 -1.62 -9.78 22.79
N ARG A 11 -1.68 -8.55 23.28
CA ARG A 11 -1.93 -7.37 22.46
C ARG A 11 -0.58 -6.85 21.93
N PRO A 12 -0.13 -7.27 20.73
CA PRO A 12 1.17 -6.88 20.22
C PRO A 12 1.19 -5.39 19.89
N ASN A 13 2.37 -4.76 19.93
CA ASN A 13 2.56 -3.54 19.14
C ASN A 13 2.45 -3.88 17.66
N VAL A 14 2.01 -2.93 16.85
CA VAL A 14 1.84 -3.11 15.41
C VAL A 14 2.58 -2.02 14.67
N ILE A 15 3.44 -2.39 13.73
CA ILE A 15 4.11 -1.46 12.82
C ILE A 15 3.83 -1.91 11.39
N VAL A 16 3.28 -1.01 10.58
CA VAL A 16 3.15 -1.19 9.14
C VAL A 16 4.07 -0.21 8.46
N ILE A 17 5.08 -0.72 7.75
CA ILE A 17 6.01 0.06 6.95
C ILE A 17 5.60 -0.09 5.49
N LEU A 18 5.22 1.02 4.85
CA LEU A 18 4.78 1.07 3.46
C LEU A 18 5.79 1.87 2.64
N ALA A 19 6.49 1.20 1.73
CA ALA A 19 7.30 1.87 0.71
C ALA A 19 6.41 2.41 -0.42
N ASP A 20 6.89 3.40 -1.16
CA ASP A 20 6.18 4.08 -2.25
C ASP A 20 6.84 3.75 -3.59
N ASP A 21 6.13 3.11 -4.52
CA ASP A 21 6.65 2.69 -5.84
C ASP A 21 7.80 1.66 -5.79
N MET A 22 7.81 0.76 -4.82
CA MET A 22 8.85 -0.26 -4.69
C MET A 22 8.37 -1.60 -5.26
N GLY A 23 9.07 -2.11 -6.28
CA GLY A 23 8.74 -3.39 -6.89
C GLY A 23 9.11 -4.59 -6.03
N ILE A 24 8.45 -5.73 -6.27
CA ILE A 24 8.80 -6.99 -5.58
C ILE A 24 10.24 -7.44 -5.86
N GLY A 25 10.76 -7.10 -7.05
CA GLY A 25 12.12 -7.43 -7.48
C GLY A 25 13.21 -6.56 -6.85
N ASP A 26 12.84 -5.49 -6.16
CA ASP A 26 13.78 -4.60 -5.47
C ASP A 26 14.29 -5.19 -4.14
N VAL A 27 13.61 -6.20 -3.61
CA VAL A 27 13.98 -6.89 -2.37
C VAL A 27 14.87 -8.10 -2.68
N SER A 28 16.11 -8.09 -2.18
CA SER A 28 17.11 -9.10 -2.55
C SER A 28 16.77 -10.53 -2.11
N SER A 29 16.00 -10.73 -1.06
CA SER A 29 15.49 -12.05 -0.66
C SER A 29 14.35 -12.57 -1.55
N LEU A 30 13.69 -11.70 -2.32
CA LEU A 30 12.62 -12.04 -3.27
C LEU A 30 13.12 -12.13 -4.71
N ASN A 31 14.26 -11.52 -5.01
CA ASN A 31 14.88 -11.51 -6.32
C ASN A 31 16.39 -11.81 -6.22
N PRO A 32 16.81 -13.06 -6.45
CA PRO A 32 18.23 -13.43 -6.43
C PRO A 32 19.11 -12.66 -7.43
N LYS A 33 18.47 -12.06 -8.46
CA LYS A 33 19.14 -11.25 -9.51
C LYS A 33 19.09 -9.75 -9.20
N SER A 34 18.70 -9.34 -7.98
CA SER A 34 18.72 -7.93 -7.61
C SER A 34 20.14 -7.36 -7.70
N ALA A 35 20.29 -6.19 -8.32
CA ALA A 35 21.58 -5.51 -8.48
C ALA A 35 22.12 -4.92 -7.16
N TRP A 36 21.30 -4.93 -6.11
CA TRP A 36 21.68 -4.47 -4.76
C TRP A 36 21.19 -5.43 -3.68
N LYS A 37 21.63 -5.22 -2.45
CA LYS A 37 21.21 -5.97 -1.28
C LYS A 37 20.32 -5.12 -0.38
N THR A 38 19.35 -5.77 0.26
CA THR A 38 18.39 -5.17 1.19
C THR A 38 18.45 -5.89 2.55
N PRO A 39 19.60 -5.79 3.29
CA PRO A 39 19.81 -6.58 4.50
C PRO A 39 18.78 -6.33 5.61
N GLY A 40 18.23 -5.11 5.72
CA GLY A 40 17.20 -4.74 6.68
C GLY A 40 15.88 -5.45 6.38
N ILE A 41 15.42 -5.40 5.11
CA ILE A 41 14.19 -6.09 4.66
C ILE A 41 14.41 -7.60 4.64
N ASP A 42 15.57 -8.07 4.21
CA ASP A 42 15.92 -9.50 4.20
C ASP A 42 15.95 -10.08 5.63
N ARG A 43 16.21 -9.25 6.64
CA ARG A 43 16.10 -9.63 8.05
C ARG A 43 14.64 -9.98 8.40
N LEU A 44 13.65 -9.22 7.91
CA LEU A 44 12.23 -9.57 8.07
C LEU A 44 11.92 -10.94 7.48
N ALA A 45 12.48 -11.28 6.30
CA ALA A 45 12.32 -12.60 5.68
C ALA A 45 12.94 -13.72 6.55
N ARG A 46 14.15 -13.49 7.08
CA ARG A 46 14.84 -14.49 7.92
C ARG A 46 14.17 -14.70 9.28
N GLU A 47 13.63 -13.63 9.88
CA GLU A 47 13.07 -13.66 11.22
C GLU A 47 11.53 -13.77 11.26
N GLY A 48 10.89 -13.84 10.10
CA GLY A 48 9.44 -13.84 9.96
C GLY A 48 8.95 -14.72 8.82
N ARG A 49 7.86 -14.28 8.19
CA ARG A 49 7.22 -14.95 7.05
C ARG A 49 7.18 -14.06 5.83
N THR A 50 7.57 -14.63 4.70
CA THR A 50 7.45 -14.03 3.37
C THR A 50 6.20 -14.54 2.68
N PHE A 51 5.33 -13.64 2.23
CA PHE A 51 4.20 -13.97 1.37
C PHE A 51 4.59 -13.78 -0.09
N THR A 52 4.51 -14.85 -0.89
CA THR A 52 4.94 -14.85 -2.29
C THR A 52 3.83 -14.54 -3.29
N ASP A 53 2.56 -14.55 -2.83
CA ASP A 53 1.37 -14.19 -3.61
C ASP A 53 0.59 -13.09 -2.87
N ALA A 54 1.24 -11.92 -2.71
CA ALA A 54 0.73 -10.79 -1.96
C ALA A 54 0.57 -9.55 -2.86
N HIS A 55 -0.54 -8.84 -2.67
CA HIS A 55 -0.93 -7.78 -3.59
C HIS A 55 -1.46 -6.53 -2.90
N SER A 56 -1.19 -5.38 -3.50
CA SER A 56 -2.05 -4.22 -3.36
C SER A 56 -3.35 -4.41 -4.18
N ALA A 57 -4.42 -3.75 -3.79
CA ALA A 57 -5.68 -3.82 -4.54
C ALA A 57 -5.69 -2.89 -5.76
N SER A 58 -4.68 -2.05 -5.90
CA SER A 58 -4.53 -1.15 -7.05
C SER A 58 -3.07 -1.04 -7.47
N GLY A 59 -2.86 -0.71 -8.75
CA GLY A 59 -1.54 -0.41 -9.32
C GLY A 59 -1.03 0.99 -9.01
N VAL A 60 -1.71 1.82 -8.18
CA VAL A 60 -1.31 3.19 -7.83
C VAL A 60 -1.60 3.55 -6.37
N CYS A 61 -0.90 4.57 -5.89
CA CYS A 61 -0.76 4.96 -4.48
C CYS A 61 -2.08 5.20 -3.72
N THR A 62 -2.86 6.22 -4.11
CA THR A 62 -4.07 6.65 -3.36
C THR A 62 -5.05 5.50 -3.13
N PRO A 63 -5.51 4.76 -4.18
CA PRO A 63 -6.45 3.67 -3.97
C PRO A 63 -5.86 2.52 -3.14
N SER A 64 -4.56 2.22 -3.26
CA SER A 64 -3.91 1.20 -2.44
C SER A 64 -3.87 1.59 -0.96
N ARG A 65 -3.50 2.83 -0.65
CA ARG A 65 -3.45 3.37 0.72
C ARG A 65 -4.84 3.41 1.36
N TYR A 66 -5.87 3.84 0.61
CA TYR A 66 -7.26 3.77 1.05
C TYR A 66 -7.65 2.34 1.42
N THR A 67 -7.36 1.41 0.53
CA THR A 67 -7.73 0.00 0.67
C THR A 67 -7.04 -0.65 1.87
N LEU A 68 -5.73 -0.38 2.06
CA LEU A 68 -4.96 -0.88 3.22
C LEU A 68 -5.57 -0.39 4.54
N LEU A 69 -5.92 0.90 4.62
CA LEU A 69 -6.40 1.49 5.87
C LEU A 69 -7.85 1.14 6.18
N THR A 70 -8.71 0.89 5.17
CA THR A 70 -10.15 0.70 5.37
C THR A 70 -10.62 -0.75 5.22
N GLY A 71 -9.81 -1.63 4.62
CA GLY A 71 -10.24 -2.98 4.25
C GLY A 71 -11.35 -3.00 3.19
N ARG A 72 -11.47 -1.93 2.39
CA ARG A 72 -12.52 -1.71 1.39
C ARG A 72 -11.87 -1.27 0.08
N TYR A 73 -12.37 -1.76 -1.06
CA TYR A 73 -11.88 -1.27 -2.35
C TYR A 73 -12.19 0.22 -2.55
N SER A 74 -11.19 1.00 -2.99
CA SER A 74 -11.31 2.45 -3.19
C SER A 74 -12.36 2.85 -4.23
N TRP A 75 -12.54 2.03 -5.26
CA TRP A 75 -13.52 2.26 -6.32
C TRP A 75 -14.98 2.19 -5.85
N ARG A 76 -15.25 1.70 -4.64
CA ARG A 76 -16.57 1.77 -4.01
C ARG A 76 -16.91 3.17 -3.48
N GLY A 77 -15.90 4.04 -3.33
CA GLY A 77 -16.04 5.45 -2.96
C GLY A 77 -15.95 6.36 -4.19
N LYS A 78 -15.53 7.60 -3.99
CA LYS A 78 -15.50 8.66 -5.02
C LYS A 78 -14.41 8.49 -6.07
N LEU A 79 -13.27 7.86 -5.73
CA LEU A 79 -12.11 7.76 -6.61
C LEU A 79 -12.26 6.58 -7.58
N LYS A 80 -12.62 6.88 -8.83
CA LYS A 80 -12.85 5.88 -9.88
C LYS A 80 -11.63 5.59 -10.74
N SER A 81 -10.64 6.47 -10.75
CA SER A 81 -9.39 6.35 -11.50
C SER A 81 -8.33 7.31 -10.94
N SER A 82 -7.07 7.16 -11.34
CA SER A 82 -5.96 8.05 -10.98
C SER A 82 -5.66 8.06 -9.48
N VAL A 83 -5.03 9.14 -9.03
CA VAL A 83 -4.64 9.42 -7.63
C VAL A 83 -5.04 10.85 -7.26
N LEU A 84 -5.12 11.14 -5.98
CA LEU A 84 -5.31 12.49 -5.47
C LEU A 84 -4.02 13.31 -5.59
N HIS A 85 -4.15 14.64 -5.55
CA HIS A 85 -3.06 15.59 -5.45
C HIS A 85 -3.03 16.24 -4.05
N GLY A 86 -2.02 17.06 -3.78
CA GLY A 86 -1.79 17.57 -2.42
C GLY A 86 -2.84 18.57 -1.92
N TYR A 87 -3.69 19.08 -2.80
CA TYR A 87 -4.77 20.01 -2.46
C TYR A 87 -6.16 19.37 -2.49
N ASP A 88 -6.27 18.09 -2.86
CA ASP A 88 -7.57 17.42 -2.96
C ASP A 88 -8.20 17.20 -1.59
N PRO A 89 -9.55 17.21 -1.50
CA PRO A 89 -10.26 16.95 -0.26
C PRO A 89 -10.14 15.48 0.17
N SER A 90 -10.51 15.22 1.41
CA SER A 90 -10.49 13.89 2.02
C SER A 90 -11.27 12.86 1.18
N LEU A 91 -10.63 11.72 0.93
CA LEU A 91 -11.22 10.59 0.23
C LEU A 91 -11.97 9.65 1.18
N ILE A 92 -11.48 9.49 2.40
CA ILE A 92 -12.10 8.59 3.37
C ILE A 92 -13.40 9.22 3.87
N GLU A 93 -14.49 8.51 3.69
CA GLU A 93 -15.83 8.95 4.06
C GLU A 93 -15.93 9.18 5.58
N PRO A 94 -16.68 10.19 6.02
CA PRO A 94 -16.93 10.40 7.45
C PRO A 94 -17.50 9.15 8.13
N GLY A 95 -16.93 8.78 9.27
CA GLY A 95 -17.35 7.59 10.02
C GLY A 95 -16.86 6.24 9.46
N ARG A 96 -16.09 6.24 8.37
CA ARG A 96 -15.46 5.02 7.85
C ARG A 96 -14.43 4.46 8.83
N LEU A 97 -14.62 3.21 9.26
CA LEU A 97 -13.66 2.55 10.14
C LEU A 97 -12.33 2.32 9.39
N THR A 98 -11.25 2.77 10.01
CA THR A 98 -9.89 2.53 9.55
C THR A 98 -9.14 1.60 10.49
N VAL A 99 -7.98 1.08 10.07
CA VAL A 99 -7.06 0.33 10.94
C VAL A 99 -6.73 1.15 12.20
N ALA A 100 -6.43 2.44 12.05
CA ALA A 100 -6.11 3.31 13.18
C ALA A 100 -7.32 3.51 14.11
N GLY A 101 -8.49 3.83 13.54
CA GLY A 101 -9.72 4.00 14.32
C GLY A 101 -10.12 2.73 15.06
N PHE A 102 -9.99 1.57 14.42
CA PHE A 102 -10.22 0.27 15.07
C PHE A 102 -9.26 0.04 16.23
N LEU A 103 -7.95 0.17 16.03
CA LEU A 103 -6.94 -0.07 17.06
C LEU A 103 -7.04 0.95 18.21
N LYS A 104 -7.31 2.24 17.91
CA LYS A 104 -7.60 3.25 18.92
C LYS A 104 -8.80 2.86 19.79
N GLY A 105 -9.88 2.37 19.19
CA GLY A 105 -11.04 1.83 19.90
C GLY A 105 -10.73 0.62 20.78
N GLN A 106 -9.63 -0.09 20.48
CA GLN A 106 -9.09 -1.19 21.30
C GLN A 106 -8.03 -0.69 22.32
N GLY A 107 -7.87 0.62 22.52
CA GLY A 107 -6.95 1.21 23.50
C GLY A 107 -5.48 1.18 23.08
N TYR A 108 -5.19 1.21 21.78
CA TYR A 108 -3.85 1.45 21.26
C TYR A 108 -3.54 2.94 21.17
N ALA A 109 -2.31 3.33 21.45
CA ALA A 109 -1.77 4.60 20.99
C ALA A 109 -1.46 4.50 19.49
N THR A 110 -1.94 5.45 18.68
CA THR A 110 -1.88 5.35 17.23
C THR A 110 -1.06 6.48 16.62
N GLY A 111 -0.06 6.16 15.82
CA GLY A 111 0.81 7.13 15.16
C GLY A 111 0.91 6.90 13.66
N MET A 112 0.99 8.00 12.92
CA MET A 112 1.30 7.99 11.50
C MET A 112 2.48 8.92 11.23
N VAL A 113 3.45 8.41 10.48
CA VAL A 113 4.57 9.19 9.95
C VAL A 113 4.68 8.97 8.46
N GLY A 114 4.69 10.05 7.66
CA GLY A 114 4.97 9.95 6.24
C GLY A 114 3.91 10.49 5.29
N LYS A 115 3.85 9.92 4.10
CA LYS A 115 2.95 10.30 3.00
C LYS A 115 1.52 9.84 3.29
N TRP A 116 0.58 10.80 3.41
CA TRP A 116 -0.84 10.52 3.59
C TRP A 116 -1.51 10.08 2.29
N HIS A 117 -1.56 10.95 1.33
CA HIS A 117 -2.09 10.76 -0.03
C HIS A 117 -3.55 10.29 -0.12
N LEU A 118 -4.36 10.66 0.87
CA LEU A 118 -5.80 10.37 0.92
C LEU A 118 -6.63 11.66 1.04
N GLY A 119 -6.02 12.81 0.71
CA GLY A 119 -6.63 14.12 0.75
C GLY A 119 -6.82 14.65 2.18
N VAL A 120 -6.96 15.96 2.28
CA VAL A 120 -7.33 16.68 3.52
C VAL A 120 -8.24 17.84 3.17
N ASP A 121 -9.12 18.20 4.08
CA ASP A 121 -10.10 19.26 3.86
C ASP A 121 -9.49 20.60 4.30
N TRP A 122 -8.72 21.20 3.38
CA TRP A 122 -8.08 22.49 3.56
C TRP A 122 -9.11 23.62 3.73
N VAL A 123 -8.82 24.58 4.60
CA VAL A 123 -9.54 25.88 4.60
C VAL A 123 -9.14 26.65 3.35
N ARG A 124 -10.13 27.04 2.54
CA ARG A 124 -9.92 27.72 1.26
C ARG A 124 -9.97 29.22 1.42
N THR A 125 -9.13 29.93 0.68
CA THR A 125 -9.15 31.40 0.57
C THR A 125 -9.78 31.87 -0.74
N GLY A 126 -10.07 30.96 -1.69
CA GLY A 126 -10.64 31.23 -2.99
C GLY A 126 -11.29 30.01 -3.64
N GLN A 127 -11.48 30.07 -4.95
CA GLN A 127 -12.20 29.05 -5.73
C GLN A 127 -11.30 27.91 -6.21
N LYS A 128 -9.99 28.15 -6.35
CA LYS A 128 -9.05 27.14 -6.84
C LYS A 128 -8.60 26.22 -5.72
N LEU A 129 -8.26 24.98 -6.07
CA LEU A 129 -7.83 23.99 -5.09
C LEU A 129 -6.55 24.38 -4.33
N GLU A 130 -5.64 25.10 -4.99
CA GLU A 130 -4.39 25.59 -4.42
C GLU A 130 -4.52 26.88 -3.59
N GLU A 131 -5.69 27.55 -3.58
CA GLU A 131 -5.96 28.73 -2.76
C GLU A 131 -6.33 28.32 -1.33
N VAL A 132 -5.33 28.05 -0.52
CA VAL A 132 -5.41 27.46 0.82
C VAL A 132 -4.88 28.42 1.87
N ASP A 133 -5.56 28.53 3.01
CA ASP A 133 -5.05 29.16 4.22
C ASP A 133 -4.24 28.17 5.07
N PHE A 134 -2.92 28.18 4.88
CA PHE A 134 -2.01 27.29 5.62
C PHE A 134 -1.86 27.62 7.12
N ALA A 135 -2.41 28.75 7.59
CA ALA A 135 -2.42 29.10 8.99
C ALA A 135 -3.56 28.41 9.77
N GLN A 136 -4.58 27.91 9.05
CA GLN A 136 -5.72 27.24 9.63
C GLN A 136 -5.51 25.72 9.76
N SER A 137 -6.27 25.10 10.67
CA SER A 137 -6.36 23.65 10.77
C SER A 137 -7.16 23.08 9.60
N PHE A 138 -6.74 21.93 9.07
CA PHE A 138 -7.50 21.18 8.07
C PHE A 138 -8.31 20.05 8.71
N GLY A 139 -9.41 19.67 8.07
CA GLY A 139 -10.20 18.49 8.41
C GLY A 139 -9.80 17.26 7.59
N GLY A 140 -10.49 16.13 7.80
CA GLY A 140 -10.44 14.94 6.95
C GLY A 140 -9.10 14.18 6.90
N GLY A 141 -8.07 14.69 7.60
CA GLY A 141 -6.72 14.13 7.64
C GLY A 141 -6.54 12.95 8.61
N PRO A 142 -5.31 12.52 8.86
CA PRO A 142 -5.01 11.34 9.68
C PRO A 142 -5.64 11.37 11.08
N ILE A 143 -5.66 12.52 11.74
CA ILE A 143 -6.24 12.66 13.08
C ILE A 143 -7.74 12.33 13.07
N SER A 144 -8.47 12.82 12.07
CA SER A 144 -9.89 12.49 11.86
C SER A 144 -10.13 11.01 11.57
N GLN A 145 -9.09 10.30 11.14
CA GLN A 145 -9.15 8.89 10.76
C GLN A 145 -8.61 7.94 11.85
N GLY A 146 -8.46 8.45 13.08
CA GLY A 146 -8.16 7.63 14.26
C GLY A 146 -6.70 7.61 14.70
N PHE A 147 -5.82 8.40 14.09
CA PHE A 147 -4.45 8.57 14.59
C PHE A 147 -4.40 9.62 15.72
N ASP A 148 -3.63 9.33 16.77
CA ASP A 148 -3.35 10.26 17.88
C ASP A 148 -2.19 11.21 17.54
N ARG A 149 -1.25 10.74 16.71
CA ARG A 149 -0.09 11.50 16.26
C ARG A 149 0.05 11.40 14.75
N PHE A 150 0.35 12.54 14.13
CA PHE A 150 0.69 12.63 12.71
C PHE A 150 1.87 13.58 12.48
N LEU A 151 2.84 13.16 11.69
CA LEU A 151 3.82 14.00 11.00
C LEU A 151 4.00 13.48 9.58
N GLY A 152 3.79 14.32 8.55
CA GLY A 152 3.92 13.84 7.17
C GLY A 152 3.77 14.91 6.12
N ILE A 153 3.38 14.45 4.92
CA ILE A 153 3.06 15.28 3.76
C ILE A 153 1.69 14.88 3.19
N SER A 154 1.01 15.83 2.54
CA SER A 154 -0.37 15.63 2.07
C SER A 154 -0.48 14.64 0.91
N ALA A 155 0.50 14.60 -0.01
CA ALA A 155 0.52 13.73 -1.19
C ALA A 155 1.92 13.20 -1.48
N SER A 156 2.21 12.81 -2.73
CA SER A 156 3.55 12.37 -3.16
C SER A 156 4.55 13.51 -3.07
N LEU A 157 5.82 13.15 -2.90
CA LEU A 157 6.93 14.10 -2.74
C LEU A 157 7.15 15.01 -3.97
N ASP A 158 6.65 14.63 -5.14
CA ASP A 158 6.65 15.43 -6.39
C ASP A 158 5.47 16.41 -6.49
N MET A 159 4.51 16.37 -5.56
CA MET A 159 3.24 17.11 -5.60
C MET A 159 3.20 18.23 -4.55
N PRO A 160 2.95 19.49 -4.96
CA PRO A 160 2.71 20.56 -3.99
C PRO A 160 1.37 20.37 -3.26
N PRO A 161 1.21 20.97 -2.06
CA PRO A 161 2.14 21.89 -1.39
C PRO A 161 3.32 21.16 -0.76
N PHE A 162 4.52 21.71 -0.90
CA PHE A 162 5.74 21.18 -0.29
C PHE A 162 5.86 21.73 1.13
N VAL A 163 5.06 21.20 2.03
CA VAL A 163 5.02 21.55 3.46
C VAL A 163 4.90 20.29 4.29
N TYR A 164 5.48 20.29 5.47
CA TYR A 164 5.16 19.26 6.45
C TYR A 164 3.83 19.58 7.13
N LEU A 165 3.11 18.52 7.44
CA LEU A 165 1.89 18.56 8.24
C LEU A 165 2.15 17.90 9.58
N SER A 166 1.73 18.53 10.66
CA SER A 166 1.76 17.96 12.00
C SER A 166 0.37 18.05 12.61
N GLN A 167 -0.15 16.91 13.04
CA GLN A 167 -1.52 16.79 13.52
C GLN A 167 -2.52 17.23 12.43
N ASP A 168 -3.18 18.36 12.62
CA ASP A 168 -4.19 18.95 11.73
C ASP A 168 -3.72 20.28 11.08
N ARG A 169 -2.40 20.56 11.08
CA ARG A 169 -1.85 21.85 10.64
C ARG A 169 -0.60 21.68 9.78
N SER A 170 -0.35 22.69 8.94
CA SER A 170 0.96 22.89 8.35
C SER A 170 1.98 23.30 9.44
N THR A 171 3.19 22.77 9.38
CA THR A 171 4.27 23.14 10.33
C THR A 171 4.70 24.60 10.14
N THR A 172 4.57 25.09 8.91
CA THR A 172 4.91 26.47 8.52
C THR A 172 3.93 26.97 7.48
N VAL A 173 3.78 28.29 7.39
CA VAL A 173 3.04 28.94 6.29
C VAL A 173 4.03 29.17 5.14
N PRO A 174 3.83 28.50 3.96
CA PRO A 174 4.71 28.67 2.82
C PRO A 174 4.59 30.10 2.26
N ARG A 175 5.72 30.72 1.99
CA ARG A 175 5.80 32.06 1.39
C ARG A 175 6.50 32.03 0.03
N ASP A 176 7.29 30.99 -0.21
CA ASP A 176 8.08 30.80 -1.41
C ASP A 176 7.41 29.83 -2.39
N ARG A 177 7.89 29.84 -3.60
CA ARG A 177 7.50 28.89 -4.66
C ARG A 177 8.74 28.31 -5.30
N VAL A 178 8.66 27.04 -5.69
CA VAL A 178 9.67 26.39 -6.52
C VAL A 178 9.12 26.18 -7.93
N ALA A 179 10.00 26.30 -8.93
CA ALA A 179 9.72 25.90 -10.30
C ALA A 179 9.67 24.37 -10.41
N ALA A 180 9.01 23.85 -11.44
CA ALA A 180 9.06 22.43 -11.76
C ALA A 180 10.50 21.99 -12.06
N SER A 181 10.86 20.80 -11.62
CA SER A 181 12.14 20.15 -11.92
C SER A 181 11.90 18.92 -12.81
N PRO A 182 12.68 18.72 -13.88
CA PRO A 182 12.57 17.54 -14.75
C PRO A 182 13.48 16.39 -14.30
N GLY A 183 13.37 15.25 -14.99
CA GLY A 183 14.26 14.10 -14.83
C GLY A 183 14.02 13.28 -13.58
N PRO A 184 15.04 12.57 -13.05
CA PRO A 184 14.90 11.72 -11.86
C PRO A 184 14.48 12.49 -10.61
N LYS A 185 14.86 13.76 -10.52
CA LYS A 185 14.45 14.70 -9.45
C LYS A 185 13.20 15.50 -9.84
N MET A 186 12.25 14.87 -10.55
CA MET A 186 11.06 15.53 -11.05
C MET A 186 10.11 15.88 -9.90
N TRP A 187 9.73 17.17 -9.82
CA TRP A 187 8.60 17.65 -9.04
C TRP A 187 7.85 18.76 -9.80
N ARG A 188 6.62 18.98 -9.45
CA ARG A 188 5.75 20.02 -10.03
C ARG A 188 6.08 21.38 -9.42
N ALA A 189 5.80 22.45 -10.14
CA ALA A 189 5.86 23.81 -9.58
C ALA A 189 4.82 23.97 -8.45
N GLY A 190 5.18 24.68 -7.38
CA GLY A 190 4.26 24.90 -6.29
C GLY A 190 4.84 25.70 -5.11
N VAL A 191 4.02 25.90 -4.08
CA VAL A 191 4.45 26.56 -2.85
C VAL A 191 5.35 25.62 -2.04
N ILE A 192 6.31 26.20 -1.31
CA ILE A 192 7.26 25.46 -0.46
C ILE A 192 7.43 26.15 0.89
N GLY A 193 7.39 25.37 1.95
CA GLY A 193 7.69 25.83 3.32
C GLY A 193 9.17 26.11 3.53
N PRO A 194 9.52 27.05 4.40
CA PRO A 194 10.92 27.39 4.70
C PRO A 194 11.70 26.23 5.31
N ASP A 195 11.02 25.29 5.97
CA ASP A 195 11.58 24.08 6.60
C ASP A 195 11.55 22.84 5.69
N PHE A 196 11.14 22.97 4.41
CA PHE A 196 11.01 21.84 3.51
C PHE A 196 12.17 21.74 2.51
N ARG A 197 12.79 20.57 2.47
CA ARG A 197 13.78 20.17 1.47
C ARG A 197 13.47 18.74 1.06
N HIS A 198 13.34 18.44 -0.23
CA HIS A 198 12.92 17.12 -0.73
C HIS A 198 13.82 15.99 -0.21
N GLU A 199 15.15 16.23 -0.17
CA GLU A 199 16.15 15.26 0.30
C GLU A 199 16.11 15.01 1.81
N GLU A 200 15.53 15.91 2.59
CA GLU A 200 15.42 15.80 4.06
C GLU A 200 14.14 15.09 4.51
N VAL A 201 13.18 14.88 3.60
CA VAL A 201 11.87 14.29 3.96
C VAL A 201 12.03 12.87 4.50
N HIS A 202 12.79 12.02 3.80
CA HIS A 202 13.00 10.64 4.25
C HIS A 202 13.74 10.56 5.61
N PRO A 203 14.86 11.26 5.81
CA PRO A 203 15.53 11.33 7.13
C PRO A 203 14.60 11.80 8.25
N ARG A 204 13.80 12.83 8.01
CA ARG A 204 12.85 13.36 8.99
C ARG A 204 11.80 12.33 9.37
N PHE A 205 11.24 11.60 8.41
CA PHE A 205 10.28 10.53 8.68
C PHE A 205 10.92 9.38 9.48
N ARG A 206 12.14 8.96 9.11
CA ARG A 206 12.89 7.95 9.85
C ARG A 206 13.10 8.39 11.31
N GLN A 207 13.58 9.61 11.54
CA GLN A 207 13.84 10.14 12.88
C GLN A 207 12.57 10.23 13.72
N GLU A 208 11.47 10.74 13.16
CA GLU A 208 10.18 10.85 13.88
C GLU A 208 9.63 9.45 14.25
N ALA A 209 9.72 8.48 13.32
CA ALA A 209 9.29 7.12 13.58
C ALA A 209 10.05 6.46 14.74
N LEU A 210 11.40 6.59 14.75
CA LEU A 210 12.26 6.06 15.81
C LEU A 210 11.95 6.72 17.16
N SER A 211 11.88 8.05 17.19
CA SER A 211 11.56 8.81 18.40
C SER A 211 10.18 8.45 18.97
N TRP A 212 9.20 8.26 18.08
CA TRP A 212 7.85 7.87 18.49
C TRP A 212 7.82 6.45 19.06
N ILE A 213 8.50 5.47 18.41
CA ILE A 213 8.64 4.09 18.92
C ILE A 213 9.25 4.08 20.31
N GLU A 214 10.37 4.81 20.53
CA GLU A 214 11.00 4.91 21.84
C GLU A 214 10.05 5.47 22.90
N SER A 215 9.35 6.57 22.57
CA SER A 215 8.38 7.19 23.46
C SER A 215 7.25 6.21 23.84
N ARG A 216 6.74 5.44 22.87
CA ARG A 216 5.66 4.46 23.12
C ARG A 216 6.13 3.23 23.87
N ALA A 217 7.35 2.77 23.62
CA ALA A 217 7.96 1.68 24.38
C ALA A 217 8.08 2.02 25.87
N ARG A 218 8.57 3.24 26.18
CA ARG A 218 8.64 3.74 27.56
C ARG A 218 7.27 3.86 28.21
N ALA A 219 6.27 4.41 27.52
CA ALA A 219 4.89 4.49 28.01
C ALA A 219 4.30 3.11 28.29
N ARG A 220 4.46 2.15 27.35
CA ARG A 220 3.97 0.78 27.53
C ARG A 220 4.58 0.07 28.73
N ALA A 221 5.84 0.35 29.06
CA ALA A 221 6.49 -0.22 30.24
C ALA A 221 5.83 0.28 31.54
N VAL A 222 5.16 1.43 31.53
CA VAL A 222 4.48 2.03 32.70
C VAL A 222 3.00 1.64 32.75
N ASP A 223 2.28 1.77 31.64
CA ASP A 223 0.81 1.67 31.59
C ASP A 223 0.28 0.46 30.80
N GLY A 224 1.17 -0.31 30.17
CA GLY A 224 0.80 -1.49 29.36
C GLY A 224 0.17 -1.17 28.00
N THR A 225 0.04 0.12 27.62
CA THR A 225 -0.63 0.56 26.38
C THR A 225 0.16 0.15 25.15
N PRO A 226 -0.37 -0.75 24.29
CA PRO A 226 0.26 -1.10 23.02
C PRO A 226 0.16 0.06 22.02
N PHE A 227 1.01 0.03 20.98
CA PHE A 227 0.97 1.06 19.97
C PHE A 227 0.80 0.50 18.54
N PHE A 228 0.27 1.35 17.68
CA PHE A 228 0.22 1.16 16.23
C PHE A 228 0.95 2.29 15.53
N LEU A 229 1.96 1.97 14.73
CA LEU A 229 2.65 2.91 13.84
C LEU A 229 2.37 2.56 12.39
N TYR A 230 1.84 3.52 11.63
CA TYR A 230 1.80 3.49 10.18
C TYR A 230 2.93 4.39 9.65
N LEU A 231 4.06 3.77 9.26
CA LEU A 231 5.20 4.45 8.64
C LEU A 231 5.05 4.35 7.12
N ALA A 232 4.45 5.38 6.53
CA ALA A 232 4.19 5.46 5.10
C ALA A 232 5.28 6.32 4.43
N LEU A 233 6.37 5.67 4.01
CA LEU A 233 7.48 6.36 3.35
C LEU A 233 7.03 6.97 2.03
N ALA A 234 7.67 8.08 1.62
CA ALA A 234 7.50 8.70 0.31
C ALA A 234 8.58 8.24 -0.68
N SER A 235 9.37 7.26 -0.31
CA SER A 235 10.50 6.69 -1.06
C SER A 235 10.27 5.20 -1.37
N PRO A 236 10.82 4.71 -2.47
CA PRO A 236 11.73 5.35 -3.43
C PRO A 236 11.03 6.11 -4.57
N HIS A 237 9.78 6.57 -4.42
CA HIS A 237 9.04 7.38 -5.40
C HIS A 237 9.81 8.64 -5.82
N THR A 238 9.55 9.10 -7.03
CA THR A 238 10.00 10.41 -7.54
C THR A 238 9.52 11.60 -6.66
N PRO A 239 10.36 12.64 -6.43
CA PRO A 239 11.75 12.80 -6.85
C PRO A 239 12.68 11.80 -6.16
N THR A 240 13.55 11.19 -6.96
CA THR A 240 14.51 10.20 -6.45
C THR A 240 15.71 10.95 -5.88
N VAL A 241 15.68 11.20 -4.59
CA VAL A 241 16.64 12.05 -3.86
C VAL A 241 17.24 11.33 -2.65
N PRO A 242 18.03 10.24 -2.87
CA PRO A 242 18.75 9.62 -1.78
C PRO A 242 19.69 10.63 -1.12
N THR A 243 19.88 10.53 0.19
CA THR A 243 20.83 11.39 0.88
C THR A 243 22.26 11.14 0.41
N ALA A 244 23.18 12.08 0.67
CA ALA A 244 24.58 11.94 0.30
C ALA A 244 25.23 10.65 0.82
N GLU A 245 24.77 10.15 1.96
CA GLU A 245 25.22 8.87 2.52
C GLU A 245 24.90 7.68 1.60
N PHE A 246 23.77 7.70 0.89
CA PHE A 246 23.30 6.59 0.06
C PHE A 246 23.61 6.78 -1.42
N ALA A 247 23.86 7.99 -1.86
CA ALA A 247 24.15 8.30 -3.26
C ALA A 247 25.36 7.51 -3.79
N GLY A 248 25.19 6.77 -4.88
CA GLY A 248 26.21 5.93 -5.53
C GLY A 248 26.46 4.57 -4.85
N ARG A 249 25.78 4.22 -3.77
CA ARG A 249 26.01 2.95 -3.05
C ARG A 249 25.71 1.71 -3.88
N THR A 250 24.69 1.75 -4.70
CA THR A 250 24.30 0.59 -5.53
C THR A 250 25.11 0.46 -6.82
N ARG A 251 25.81 1.53 -7.23
CA ARG A 251 26.48 1.64 -8.53
C ARG A 251 25.53 1.41 -9.72
N THR A 252 24.23 1.63 -9.51
CA THR A 252 23.21 1.60 -10.55
C THR A 252 22.72 3.03 -10.84
N ASN A 253 21.55 3.39 -10.37
CA ASN A 253 21.00 4.73 -10.53
C ASN A 253 20.41 5.26 -9.21
N PRO A 254 19.98 6.53 -9.13
CA PRO A 254 19.46 7.10 -7.89
C PRO A 254 18.27 6.35 -7.29
N TYR A 255 17.45 5.64 -8.10
CA TYR A 255 16.37 4.81 -7.58
C TYR A 255 16.89 3.65 -6.73
N GLY A 256 17.89 2.90 -7.22
CA GLY A 256 18.51 1.82 -6.45
C GLY A 256 19.09 2.31 -5.13
N ASP A 257 19.77 3.45 -5.15
CA ASP A 257 20.31 4.09 -3.95
C ASP A 257 19.23 4.47 -2.95
N PHE A 258 18.07 4.93 -3.45
CA PHE A 258 16.93 5.29 -2.60
C PHE A 258 16.22 4.04 -2.03
N VAL A 259 16.17 2.92 -2.77
CA VAL A 259 15.73 1.62 -2.26
C VAL A 259 16.60 1.16 -1.08
N VAL A 260 17.93 1.28 -1.19
CA VAL A 260 18.85 0.91 -0.10
C VAL A 260 18.68 1.84 1.12
N GLN A 261 18.32 3.10 0.92
CA GLN A 261 17.96 4.00 2.02
C GLN A 261 16.64 3.58 2.72
N VAL A 262 15.64 3.13 1.97
CA VAL A 262 14.42 2.50 2.55
C VAL A 262 14.79 1.28 3.38
N ASP A 263 15.63 0.41 2.83
CA ASP A 263 16.10 -0.80 3.52
C ASP A 263 16.82 -0.49 4.84
N ALA A 264 17.70 0.52 4.84
CA ALA A 264 18.39 0.96 6.05
C ALA A 264 17.40 1.43 7.13
N THR A 265 16.34 2.15 6.73
CA THR A 265 15.28 2.58 7.67
C THR A 265 14.54 1.37 8.28
N VAL A 266 14.26 0.32 7.50
CA VAL A 266 13.69 -0.92 8.04
C VAL A 266 14.65 -1.57 9.05
N GLY A 267 15.96 -1.62 8.72
CA GLY A 267 17.00 -2.12 9.62
C GLY A 267 17.04 -1.35 10.95
N ASP A 268 16.98 -0.03 10.89
CA ASP A 268 16.99 0.83 12.09
C ASP A 268 15.77 0.63 12.97
N ILE A 269 14.57 0.47 12.38
CA ILE A 269 13.36 0.15 13.14
C ILE A 269 13.52 -1.18 13.87
N LEU A 270 14.02 -2.23 13.19
CA LEU A 270 14.23 -3.53 13.82
C LEU A 270 15.27 -3.48 14.93
N ASN A 271 16.36 -2.75 14.73
CA ASN A 271 17.41 -2.56 15.75
C ASN A 271 16.85 -1.80 16.96
N ALA A 272 16.04 -0.78 16.76
CA ALA A 272 15.38 -0.05 17.85
C ALA A 272 14.46 -0.96 18.67
N LEU A 273 13.66 -1.83 18.01
CA LEU A 273 12.82 -2.78 18.70
C LEU A 273 13.59 -3.78 19.56
N ASP A 274 14.77 -4.22 19.07
CA ASP A 274 15.64 -5.12 19.81
C ASP A 274 16.28 -4.42 21.02
N ALA A 275 16.80 -3.22 20.81
CA ALA A 275 17.43 -2.41 21.88
C ALA A 275 16.43 -2.05 22.99
N LEU A 276 15.16 -1.87 22.64
CA LEU A 276 14.06 -1.59 23.58
C LEU A 276 13.47 -2.87 24.22
N GLY A 277 13.89 -4.06 23.80
CA GLY A 277 13.41 -5.33 24.33
C GLY A 277 11.96 -5.67 23.99
N ILE A 278 11.37 -5.04 22.96
CA ILE A 278 9.96 -5.20 22.58
C ILE A 278 9.75 -5.98 21.28
N SER A 279 10.82 -6.48 20.67
CA SER A 279 10.79 -7.22 19.41
C SER A 279 9.84 -8.41 19.41
N ARG A 280 9.83 -9.19 20.50
CA ARG A 280 9.01 -10.40 20.63
C ARG A 280 7.52 -10.10 20.48
N ASP A 281 7.06 -9.00 21.09
CA ASP A 281 5.65 -8.63 21.19
C ASP A 281 5.28 -7.52 20.18
N THR A 282 6.05 -7.40 19.10
CA THR A 282 5.79 -6.42 18.03
C THR A 282 5.59 -7.13 16.70
N LEU A 283 4.40 -6.94 16.12
CA LEU A 283 4.06 -7.32 14.74
C LEU A 283 4.56 -6.24 13.79
N VAL A 284 5.51 -6.57 12.92
CA VAL A 284 6.04 -5.69 11.87
C VAL A 284 5.62 -6.22 10.51
N ILE A 285 4.93 -5.40 9.71
CA ILE A 285 4.59 -5.68 8.31
C ILE A 285 5.37 -4.70 7.44
N PHE A 286 6.13 -5.21 6.46
CA PHE A 286 6.74 -4.41 5.40
C PHE A 286 6.06 -4.74 4.07
N THR A 287 5.66 -3.70 3.32
CA THR A 287 5.08 -3.83 1.98
C THR A 287 5.29 -2.55 1.16
N ALA A 288 4.83 -2.53 -0.10
CA ALA A 288 4.81 -1.34 -0.96
C ALA A 288 3.40 -1.08 -1.46
N ASP A 289 3.06 0.18 -1.78
CA ASP A 289 1.69 0.54 -2.19
C ASP A 289 1.35 0.09 -3.61
N ASN A 290 2.32 -0.05 -4.48
CA ASN A 290 2.23 -0.60 -5.84
C ASN A 290 3.61 -1.02 -6.34
N GLY A 291 3.67 -1.57 -7.55
CA GLY A 291 4.92 -1.91 -8.21
C GLY A 291 5.76 -0.71 -8.60
N CYS A 292 6.99 -0.96 -9.04
CA CYS A 292 7.95 0.08 -9.44
C CYS A 292 7.41 0.96 -10.56
N SER A 293 7.71 2.26 -10.48
CA SER A 293 7.34 3.25 -11.50
C SER A 293 8.31 3.26 -12.68
N PRO A 294 7.84 3.51 -13.92
CA PRO A 294 8.72 3.82 -15.05
C PRO A 294 9.67 5.00 -14.81
N ALA A 295 9.33 5.90 -13.90
CA ALA A 295 10.20 7.02 -13.50
C ALA A 295 11.52 6.58 -12.85
N ALA A 296 11.61 5.33 -12.38
CA ALA A 296 12.85 4.69 -11.92
C ALA A 296 13.86 4.40 -13.05
N ASN A 297 13.51 4.72 -14.31
CA ASN A 297 14.28 4.39 -15.52
C ASN A 297 14.52 2.88 -15.67
N LEU A 298 13.40 2.14 -15.87
CA LEU A 298 13.40 0.68 -15.99
C LEU A 298 14.35 0.15 -17.08
N GLY A 299 14.59 0.94 -18.14
CA GLY A 299 15.55 0.60 -19.20
C GLY A 299 16.98 0.54 -18.68
N GLU A 300 17.38 1.56 -17.93
CA GLU A 300 18.70 1.65 -17.30
C GLU A 300 18.91 0.53 -16.25
N LEU A 301 17.89 0.29 -15.41
CA LEU A 301 17.95 -0.80 -14.42
C LEU A 301 18.15 -2.18 -15.09
N ARG A 302 17.45 -2.44 -16.20
CA ARG A 302 17.67 -3.67 -16.97
C ARG A 302 19.09 -3.76 -17.54
N GLY A 303 19.71 -2.63 -17.90
CA GLY A 303 21.12 -2.58 -18.29
C GLY A 303 22.08 -3.05 -17.19
N PHE A 304 21.73 -2.87 -15.94
CA PHE A 304 22.44 -3.42 -14.77
C PHE A 304 21.99 -4.85 -14.39
N GLY A 305 21.14 -5.49 -15.18
CA GLY A 305 20.61 -6.82 -14.91
C GLY A 305 19.52 -6.86 -13.84
N HIS A 306 18.99 -5.69 -13.45
CA HIS A 306 17.96 -5.58 -12.44
C HIS A 306 16.56 -5.45 -13.06
N ASP A 307 15.62 -6.26 -12.57
CA ASP A 307 14.20 -6.16 -12.90
C ASP A 307 13.38 -5.92 -11.63
N PRO A 308 12.87 -4.71 -11.42
CA PRO A 308 12.03 -4.39 -10.25
C PRO A 308 10.75 -5.23 -10.16
N SER A 309 10.26 -5.76 -11.28
CA SER A 309 9.09 -6.64 -11.32
C SER A 309 9.43 -8.12 -11.16
N ALA A 310 10.71 -8.51 -11.04
CA ALA A 310 11.15 -9.92 -10.90
C ALA A 310 10.58 -10.87 -11.96
N GLY A 311 10.42 -10.42 -13.21
CA GLY A 311 9.89 -11.20 -14.33
C GLY A 311 8.36 -11.17 -14.46
N PHE A 312 7.62 -10.56 -13.53
CA PHE A 312 6.21 -10.29 -13.69
C PHE A 312 5.97 -9.19 -14.72
N ARG A 313 4.89 -9.32 -15.51
CA ARG A 313 4.54 -8.36 -16.55
C ARG A 313 4.07 -7.05 -15.95
N GLY A 314 4.41 -5.92 -16.62
CA GLY A 314 3.93 -4.59 -16.27
C GLY A 314 4.69 -3.95 -15.11
N HIS A 315 4.16 -2.84 -14.64
CA HIS A 315 4.71 -1.98 -13.60
C HIS A 315 3.60 -1.10 -13.00
N LYS A 316 3.93 -0.15 -12.13
CA LYS A 316 2.99 0.85 -11.60
C LYS A 316 1.93 1.24 -12.62
N ALA A 317 0.70 1.42 -12.18
CA ALA A 317 -0.51 1.77 -12.91
C ALA A 317 -1.26 0.61 -13.57
N ASP A 318 -0.61 -0.52 -13.82
CA ASP A 318 -1.14 -1.62 -14.62
C ASP A 318 -2.03 -2.60 -13.83
N LEU A 319 -2.86 -3.33 -14.58
CA LEU A 319 -3.55 -4.54 -14.09
C LEU A 319 -2.67 -5.79 -14.15
N PHE A 320 -1.54 -5.76 -14.84
CA PHE A 320 -0.59 -6.87 -14.86
C PHE A 320 0.10 -7.04 -13.50
N GLU A 321 0.59 -8.24 -13.22
CA GLU A 321 1.16 -8.61 -11.91
C GLU A 321 2.20 -7.61 -11.39
N GLY A 322 3.11 -7.12 -12.26
CA GLY A 322 4.12 -6.13 -11.90
C GLY A 322 3.57 -4.78 -11.40
N GLY A 323 2.29 -4.49 -11.65
CA GLY A 323 1.65 -3.27 -11.17
C GLY A 323 1.21 -3.32 -9.70
N HIS A 324 0.86 -4.50 -9.21
CA HIS A 324 0.21 -4.66 -7.90
C HIS A 324 0.72 -5.83 -7.05
N ARG A 325 1.58 -6.71 -7.59
CA ARG A 325 2.28 -7.71 -6.81
C ARG A 325 3.44 -7.05 -6.09
N VAL A 326 3.38 -7.02 -4.77
CA VAL A 326 4.26 -6.21 -3.92
C VAL A 326 5.00 -7.08 -2.91
N PRO A 327 6.18 -6.67 -2.40
CA PRO A 327 6.79 -7.35 -1.27
C PRO A 327 5.83 -7.33 -0.08
N PHE A 328 5.72 -8.44 0.63
CA PHE A 328 4.89 -8.55 1.83
C PHE A 328 5.57 -9.49 2.82
N LEU A 329 6.23 -8.90 3.82
CA LEU A 329 7.02 -9.61 4.80
C LEU A 329 6.47 -9.28 6.19
N VAL A 330 6.27 -10.31 7.02
CA VAL A 330 5.69 -10.15 8.35
C VAL A 330 6.59 -10.79 9.39
N ARG A 331 7.05 -9.99 10.35
CA ARG A 331 7.81 -10.46 11.51
C ARG A 331 6.98 -10.28 12.78
N TRP A 332 6.78 -11.36 13.49
CA TRP A 332 6.16 -11.35 14.83
C TRP A 332 6.68 -12.56 15.60
N PRO A 333 7.83 -12.44 16.29
CA PRO A 333 8.52 -13.60 16.86
C PRO A 333 7.72 -14.41 17.88
N ALA A 334 6.71 -13.81 18.52
CA ALA A 334 5.82 -14.53 19.44
C ALA A 334 4.92 -15.55 18.73
N GLU A 335 4.55 -15.35 17.44
CA GLU A 335 3.47 -16.09 16.78
C GLU A 335 3.83 -16.62 15.39
N VAL A 336 4.80 -15.98 14.71
CA VAL A 336 5.15 -16.26 13.30
C VAL A 336 6.46 -17.02 13.23
N PRO A 337 6.49 -18.22 12.64
CA PRO A 337 7.72 -18.99 12.45
C PRO A 337 8.73 -18.24 11.58
N ALA A 338 9.96 -18.12 12.07
CA ALA A 338 11.07 -17.49 11.35
C ALA A 338 11.45 -18.24 10.07
N GLY A 339 11.94 -17.53 9.05
CA GLY A 339 12.42 -18.08 7.79
C GLY A 339 11.38 -18.84 6.98
N SER A 340 10.10 -18.58 7.23
CA SER A 340 9.00 -19.31 6.59
C SER A 340 8.38 -18.55 5.42
N THR A 341 7.76 -19.30 4.50
CA THR A 341 7.05 -18.74 3.33
C THR A 341 5.58 -19.12 3.35
N CYS A 342 4.77 -18.34 2.63
CA CYS A 342 3.37 -18.63 2.35
C CYS A 342 3.03 -18.19 0.91
N SER A 343 2.51 -19.11 0.11
CA SER A 343 2.10 -18.89 -1.28
C SER A 343 0.59 -18.65 -1.44
N ARG A 344 -0.14 -18.54 -0.33
CA ARG A 344 -1.57 -18.23 -0.36
C ARG A 344 -1.80 -16.78 -0.74
N LEU A 345 -2.83 -16.55 -1.53
CA LEU A 345 -3.26 -15.20 -1.93
C LEU A 345 -3.62 -14.36 -0.71
N VAL A 346 -2.99 -13.21 -0.57
CA VAL A 346 -3.30 -12.17 0.43
C VAL A 346 -3.32 -10.79 -0.21
N GLY A 347 -4.13 -9.89 0.35
CA GLY A 347 -4.16 -8.50 -0.06
C GLY A 347 -3.84 -7.57 1.11
N GLN A 348 -3.29 -6.40 0.83
CA GLN A 348 -3.06 -5.37 1.86
C GLN A 348 -4.35 -4.97 2.60
N LEU A 349 -5.50 -5.02 1.92
CA LEU A 349 -6.82 -4.77 2.52
C LEU A 349 -7.16 -5.76 3.65
N ASP A 350 -6.43 -6.86 3.75
CA ASP A 350 -6.65 -7.91 4.74
C ASP A 350 -6.07 -7.58 6.11
N VAL A 351 -5.29 -6.49 6.22
CA VAL A 351 -4.66 -6.06 7.47
C VAL A 351 -5.71 -5.77 8.54
N LEU A 352 -6.80 -5.07 8.22
CA LEU A 352 -7.81 -4.72 9.20
C LEU A 352 -8.52 -5.96 9.81
N ALA A 353 -8.97 -6.89 8.97
CA ALA A 353 -9.59 -8.12 9.46
C ALA A 353 -8.59 -9.01 10.23
N THR A 354 -7.32 -9.00 9.82
CA THR A 354 -6.28 -9.78 10.51
C THR A 354 -6.00 -9.22 11.90
N LEU A 355 -5.92 -7.90 12.06
CA LEU A 355 -5.74 -7.26 13.37
C LEU A 355 -6.96 -7.48 14.28
N ALA A 356 -8.17 -7.43 13.71
CA ALA A 356 -9.37 -7.77 14.47
C ALA A 356 -9.33 -9.21 15.00
N ASP A 357 -8.91 -10.15 14.14
CA ASP A 357 -8.80 -11.57 14.48
C ASP A 357 -7.70 -11.83 15.53
N ILE A 358 -6.55 -11.13 15.44
CA ILE A 358 -5.47 -11.17 16.44
C ILE A 358 -6.00 -10.75 17.81
N LEU A 359 -6.86 -9.73 17.86
CA LEU A 359 -7.42 -9.19 19.10
C LEU A 359 -8.70 -9.93 19.55
N GLY A 360 -9.14 -10.95 18.80
CA GLY A 360 -10.39 -11.69 19.10
C GLY A 360 -11.64 -10.82 18.96
N GLN A 361 -11.59 -9.76 18.14
CA GLN A 361 -12.68 -8.80 17.95
C GLN A 361 -13.42 -9.04 16.66
N ARG A 362 -14.72 -8.74 16.64
CA ARG A 362 -15.53 -8.73 15.43
C ARG A 362 -15.65 -7.33 14.86
N LEU A 363 -15.44 -7.21 13.56
CA LEU A 363 -15.66 -5.95 12.86
C LEU A 363 -17.18 -5.70 12.66
N PRO A 364 -17.65 -4.44 12.67
CA PRO A 364 -19.01 -4.10 12.27
C PRO A 364 -19.33 -4.61 10.87
N SER A 365 -20.57 -5.00 10.61
CA SER A 365 -20.99 -5.58 9.32
C SER A 365 -20.81 -4.65 8.12
N GLY A 366 -20.85 -3.33 8.34
CA GLY A 366 -20.62 -2.29 7.33
C GLY A 366 -19.19 -1.77 7.27
N ALA A 367 -18.21 -2.49 7.86
CA ALA A 367 -16.81 -2.11 7.84
C ALA A 367 -15.95 -3.23 7.25
N ALA A 368 -14.82 -2.85 6.61
CA ALA A 368 -13.86 -3.79 6.03
C ALA A 368 -14.51 -4.81 5.09
N GLU A 369 -15.43 -4.35 4.24
CA GLU A 369 -16.33 -5.16 3.42
C GLU A 369 -15.59 -6.10 2.46
N ASP A 370 -14.32 -5.80 2.22
CA ASP A 370 -13.49 -6.57 1.29
C ASP A 370 -12.29 -7.24 1.99
N SER A 371 -12.17 -7.12 3.32
CA SER A 371 -11.04 -7.63 4.11
C SER A 371 -11.27 -9.06 4.60
N VAL A 372 -10.28 -9.93 4.42
CA VAL A 372 -10.26 -11.33 4.87
C VAL A 372 -9.04 -11.55 5.74
N SER A 373 -9.22 -12.06 6.96
CA SER A 373 -8.09 -12.31 7.86
C SER A 373 -7.10 -13.33 7.27
N PHE A 374 -5.81 -12.98 7.28
CA PHE A 374 -4.71 -13.90 6.97
C PHE A 374 -3.98 -14.40 8.24
N LEU A 375 -4.57 -14.26 9.42
CA LEU A 375 -4.00 -14.79 10.66
C LEU A 375 -3.71 -16.30 10.59
N PRO A 376 -4.59 -17.15 9.98
CA PRO A 376 -4.26 -18.56 9.78
C PRO A 376 -3.00 -18.77 8.95
N GLN A 377 -2.78 -17.94 7.90
CA GLN A 377 -1.58 -17.98 7.07
C GLN A 377 -0.35 -17.50 7.83
N LEU A 378 -0.47 -16.50 8.70
CA LEU A 378 0.62 -16.05 9.57
C LEU A 378 1.13 -17.17 10.48
N ARG A 379 0.23 -17.96 11.06
CA ARG A 379 0.58 -19.02 12.00
C ARG A 379 0.98 -20.33 11.32
N ARG A 380 0.32 -20.70 10.21
CA ARG A 380 0.40 -22.04 9.60
C ARG A 380 0.96 -22.07 8.19
N GLY A 381 1.20 -20.90 7.54
CA GLY A 381 1.64 -20.81 6.14
C GLY A 381 0.65 -21.48 5.19
N ASP A 382 1.17 -22.23 4.23
CA ASP A 382 0.37 -22.94 3.22
C ASP A 382 -0.52 -24.07 3.80
N ARG A 383 -0.29 -24.48 5.04
CA ARG A 383 -1.16 -25.44 5.74
C ARG A 383 -2.49 -24.84 6.21
N ALA A 384 -2.65 -23.52 6.13
CA ALA A 384 -3.92 -22.85 6.44
C ALA A 384 -5.00 -23.24 5.41
N ARG A 385 -6.16 -23.70 5.90
CA ARG A 385 -7.29 -24.10 5.03
C ARG A 385 -8.17 -22.92 4.64
N ALA A 386 -8.37 -21.97 5.57
CA ALA A 386 -9.13 -20.74 5.33
C ALA A 386 -8.21 -19.67 4.70
N GLY A 387 -8.77 -18.72 3.98
CA GLY A 387 -8.06 -17.59 3.39
C GLY A 387 -8.85 -16.93 2.28
N ARG A 388 -8.24 -15.97 1.62
CA ARG A 388 -8.80 -15.27 0.49
C ARG A 388 -8.89 -16.19 -0.74
N GLU A 389 -10.06 -16.22 -1.37
CA GLU A 389 -10.30 -16.99 -2.60
C GLU A 389 -10.20 -16.12 -3.85
N SER A 390 -10.53 -14.84 -3.76
CA SER A 390 -10.49 -13.89 -4.87
C SER A 390 -10.06 -12.50 -4.44
N LEU A 391 -9.46 -11.74 -5.36
CA LEU A 391 -9.00 -10.37 -5.15
C LEU A 391 -9.27 -9.55 -6.41
N VAL A 392 -9.89 -8.38 -6.25
CA VAL A 392 -10.09 -7.42 -7.34
C VAL A 392 -8.93 -6.45 -7.38
N HIS A 393 -8.37 -6.26 -8.57
CA HIS A 393 -7.37 -5.23 -8.85
C HIS A 393 -8.00 -4.10 -9.66
N HIS A 394 -7.57 -2.88 -9.37
CA HIS A 394 -8.04 -1.67 -10.00
C HIS A 394 -6.85 -0.87 -10.52
N SER A 395 -6.88 -0.49 -11.79
CA SER A 395 -5.77 0.22 -12.42
C SER A 395 -5.86 1.74 -12.27
N ASN A 396 -4.80 2.43 -12.70
CA ASN A 396 -4.81 3.90 -12.81
C ASN A 396 -5.90 4.41 -13.76
N GLY A 397 -6.20 3.69 -14.84
CA GLY A 397 -7.25 4.03 -15.80
C GLY A 397 -8.67 3.70 -15.34
N GLY A 398 -8.85 3.14 -14.15
CA GLY A 398 -10.17 2.76 -13.64
C GLY A 398 -10.68 1.41 -14.14
N PHE A 399 -9.83 0.59 -14.75
CA PHE A 399 -10.16 -0.75 -15.23
C PHE A 399 -10.00 -1.80 -14.12
N PHE A 400 -10.59 -2.97 -14.34
CA PHE A 400 -10.67 -4.02 -13.34
C PHE A 400 -10.02 -5.32 -13.80
N ALA A 401 -9.45 -6.05 -12.84
CA ALA A 401 -9.12 -7.46 -12.99
C ALA A 401 -9.58 -8.23 -11.76
N LEU A 402 -9.97 -9.49 -11.95
CA LEU A 402 -10.30 -10.43 -10.88
C LEU A 402 -9.26 -11.55 -10.85
N ARG A 403 -8.61 -11.74 -9.72
CA ARG A 403 -7.79 -12.90 -9.39
C ARG A 403 -8.66 -13.92 -8.65
N GLN A 404 -8.71 -15.17 -9.13
CA GLN A 404 -9.43 -16.24 -8.45
C GLN A 404 -8.72 -17.59 -8.66
N GLY A 405 -8.29 -18.19 -7.56
CA GLY A 405 -7.46 -19.38 -7.64
C GLY A 405 -6.21 -19.13 -8.50
N PRO A 406 -5.86 -19.99 -9.50
CA PRO A 406 -4.73 -19.74 -10.40
C PRO A 406 -5.05 -18.79 -11.56
N TRP A 407 -6.30 -18.36 -11.72
CA TRP A 407 -6.74 -17.56 -12.85
C TRP A 407 -6.79 -16.07 -12.54
N LYS A 408 -6.50 -15.26 -13.55
CA LYS A 408 -6.66 -13.81 -13.53
C LYS A 408 -7.35 -13.34 -14.79
N LEU A 409 -8.50 -12.70 -14.63
CA LEU A 409 -9.32 -12.15 -15.72
C LEU A 409 -9.25 -10.62 -15.68
N LEU A 410 -8.75 -10.02 -16.76
CA LEU A 410 -8.75 -8.57 -16.98
C LEU A 410 -9.97 -8.20 -17.83
N PHE A 411 -10.72 -7.19 -17.41
CA PHE A 411 -11.90 -6.68 -18.10
C PHE A 411 -11.54 -5.51 -19.04
N THR A 412 -10.46 -5.65 -19.76
CA THR A 412 -9.91 -4.68 -20.73
C THR A 412 -9.01 -5.41 -21.73
N PRO A 413 -8.87 -4.89 -22.99
CA PRO A 413 -7.96 -5.45 -23.97
C PRO A 413 -6.48 -5.12 -23.73
N ASP A 414 -6.18 -4.22 -22.79
CA ASP A 414 -4.88 -3.55 -22.60
C ASP A 414 -4.37 -3.69 -21.16
N SER A 415 -3.32 -2.93 -20.82
CA SER A 415 -2.74 -2.92 -19.47
C SER A 415 -3.67 -2.31 -18.39
N GLY A 416 -4.67 -1.55 -18.81
CA GLY A 416 -5.45 -0.68 -17.92
C GLY A 416 -4.65 0.50 -17.37
N GLY A 417 -3.36 0.61 -17.68
CA GLY A 417 -2.43 1.58 -17.11
C GLY A 417 -1.43 2.15 -18.10
N TRP A 418 -0.13 2.01 -17.82
CA TRP A 418 0.93 2.70 -18.56
C TRP A 418 1.79 1.80 -19.44
N SER A 419 1.76 0.47 -19.25
CA SER A 419 2.44 -0.49 -20.13
C SER A 419 1.69 -0.67 -21.45
N ASP A 420 2.41 -1.15 -22.46
CA ASP A 420 1.80 -1.54 -23.73
C ASP A 420 1.11 -2.93 -23.61
N PRO A 421 -0.03 -3.09 -24.31
CA PRO A 421 -0.80 -2.08 -25.04
C PRO A 421 -1.45 -1.07 -24.07
N LYS A 422 -1.37 0.23 -24.41
CA LYS A 422 -1.97 1.28 -23.57
C LYS A 422 -3.46 1.42 -23.83
N PRO A 423 -4.26 1.81 -22.81
CA PRO A 423 -5.66 2.14 -22.99
C PRO A 423 -5.86 3.16 -24.11
N GLY A 424 -6.85 2.87 -25.00
CA GLY A 424 -7.19 3.73 -26.13
C GLY A 424 -6.20 3.70 -27.32
N SER A 425 -5.15 2.87 -27.27
CA SER A 425 -4.23 2.70 -28.39
C SER A 425 -4.85 1.95 -29.57
N LYS A 426 -4.33 2.18 -30.80
CA LYS A 426 -4.72 1.43 -31.99
C LYS A 426 -4.44 -0.06 -31.87
N GLU A 427 -3.42 -0.42 -31.11
CA GLU A 427 -3.08 -1.81 -30.80
C GLU A 427 -4.17 -2.45 -29.91
N ALA A 428 -4.52 -1.80 -28.80
CA ALA A 428 -5.57 -2.27 -27.88
C ALA A 428 -6.92 -2.48 -28.58
N ALA A 429 -7.29 -1.58 -29.52
CA ALA A 429 -8.52 -1.68 -30.27
C ALA A 429 -8.67 -2.95 -31.15
N ARG A 430 -7.57 -3.63 -31.44
CA ARG A 430 -7.50 -4.87 -32.25
C ARG A 430 -7.50 -6.14 -31.41
N LEU A 431 -7.35 -6.01 -30.10
CA LEU A 431 -7.25 -7.14 -29.17
C LEU A 431 -8.62 -7.57 -28.65
N PRO A 432 -8.75 -8.81 -28.17
CA PRO A 432 -9.95 -9.27 -27.47
C PRO A 432 -10.28 -8.36 -26.28
N LYS A 433 -11.54 -8.07 -26.05
CA LYS A 433 -12.02 -7.21 -24.96
C LYS A 433 -11.68 -7.71 -23.55
N LEU A 434 -11.38 -9.01 -23.43
CA LEU A 434 -11.02 -9.67 -22.18
C LEU A 434 -9.67 -10.39 -22.30
N GLN A 435 -8.95 -10.49 -21.20
CA GLN A 435 -7.71 -11.24 -21.11
C GLN A 435 -7.78 -12.20 -19.93
N LEU A 436 -7.56 -13.50 -20.18
CA LEU A 436 -7.52 -14.53 -19.13
C LEU A 436 -6.14 -15.17 -19.08
N TYR A 437 -5.52 -15.19 -17.90
CA TYR A 437 -4.21 -15.79 -17.67
C TYR A 437 -4.25 -16.84 -16.57
N HIS A 438 -3.44 -17.89 -16.72
CA HIS A 438 -3.25 -18.93 -15.70
C HIS A 438 -1.92 -18.73 -15.01
N LEU A 439 -1.86 -17.96 -13.93
CA LEU A 439 -0.63 -17.49 -13.28
C LEU A 439 0.27 -18.62 -12.75
N GLY A 440 -0.27 -19.81 -12.44
CA GLY A 440 0.55 -20.95 -12.06
C GLY A 440 1.38 -21.57 -13.21
N ARG A 441 1.04 -21.23 -14.47
CA ARG A 441 1.74 -21.74 -15.67
C ARG A 441 2.37 -20.62 -16.50
N ASP A 442 1.86 -19.40 -16.34
CA ASP A 442 2.21 -18.22 -17.11
C ASP A 442 2.23 -16.99 -16.18
N VAL A 443 3.25 -16.93 -15.31
CA VAL A 443 3.41 -15.84 -14.33
C VAL A 443 3.67 -14.49 -14.99
N ALA A 444 4.12 -14.49 -16.25
CA ALA A 444 4.43 -13.29 -17.03
C ALA A 444 3.25 -12.84 -17.91
N GLU A 445 2.08 -13.45 -17.79
CA GLU A 445 0.84 -13.05 -18.47
C GLU A 445 1.00 -12.88 -20.01
N ARG A 446 1.63 -13.86 -20.65
CA ARG A 446 1.98 -13.81 -22.10
C ARG A 446 0.91 -14.40 -22.99
N THR A 447 0.17 -15.41 -22.51
CA THR A 447 -0.76 -16.19 -23.31
C THR A 447 -2.19 -15.96 -22.87
N ASN A 448 -2.93 -15.11 -23.61
CA ASN A 448 -4.34 -14.88 -23.36
C ASN A 448 -5.19 -16.11 -23.72
N ARG A 449 -5.83 -16.69 -22.71
CA ARG A 449 -6.63 -17.93 -22.82
C ARG A 449 -8.14 -17.70 -22.85
N TRP A 450 -8.61 -16.45 -22.96
CA TRP A 450 -10.02 -16.12 -22.86
C TRP A 450 -10.93 -16.93 -23.82
N ALA A 451 -10.45 -17.20 -25.06
CA ALA A 451 -11.20 -17.97 -26.04
C ALA A 451 -11.12 -19.50 -25.79
N ALA A 452 -10.02 -19.96 -25.18
CA ALA A 452 -9.83 -21.39 -24.89
C ALA A 452 -10.53 -21.86 -23.62
N GLU A 453 -10.86 -20.93 -22.70
CA GLU A 453 -11.42 -21.24 -21.38
C GLU A 453 -12.74 -20.49 -21.11
N PRO A 454 -13.78 -20.62 -21.98
CA PRO A 454 -15.00 -19.79 -21.88
C PRO A 454 -15.81 -20.06 -20.61
N LEU A 455 -15.71 -21.25 -20.01
CA LEU A 455 -16.38 -21.57 -18.74
C LEU A 455 -15.75 -20.81 -17.57
N VAL A 456 -14.41 -20.70 -17.55
CA VAL A 456 -13.67 -19.95 -16.55
C VAL A 456 -14.01 -18.46 -16.65
N VAL A 457 -13.98 -17.90 -17.88
CA VAL A 457 -14.37 -16.50 -18.13
C VAL A 457 -15.76 -16.22 -17.58
N ARG A 458 -16.76 -17.03 -17.93
CA ARG A 458 -18.14 -16.85 -17.43
C ARG A 458 -18.24 -16.93 -15.90
N ALA A 459 -17.55 -17.88 -15.29
CA ALA A 459 -17.57 -18.04 -13.83
C ALA A 459 -16.96 -16.82 -13.12
N MET A 460 -15.81 -16.34 -13.59
CA MET A 460 -15.12 -15.19 -13.03
C MET A 460 -15.89 -13.87 -13.28
N THR A 461 -16.51 -13.71 -14.44
CA THR A 461 -17.38 -12.55 -14.73
C THR A 461 -18.57 -12.51 -13.78
N ARG A 462 -19.24 -13.66 -13.53
CA ARG A 462 -20.32 -13.74 -12.53
C ARG A 462 -19.84 -13.38 -11.13
N GLU A 463 -18.66 -13.85 -10.73
CA GLU A 463 -18.10 -13.51 -9.42
C GLU A 463 -17.78 -12.01 -9.31
N MET A 464 -17.18 -11.41 -10.34
CA MET A 464 -16.93 -9.96 -10.37
C MET A 464 -18.26 -9.18 -10.28
N ARG A 465 -19.29 -9.58 -11.01
CA ARG A 465 -20.62 -8.99 -10.93
C ARG A 465 -21.22 -9.13 -9.53
N ARG A 466 -21.09 -10.30 -8.89
CA ARG A 466 -21.53 -10.52 -7.51
C ARG A 466 -20.85 -9.53 -6.56
N ILE A 467 -19.51 -9.41 -6.63
CA ILE A 467 -18.73 -8.48 -5.81
C ILE A 467 -19.18 -7.03 -6.04
N TRP A 468 -19.48 -6.69 -7.29
CA TRP A 468 -19.97 -5.37 -7.67
C TRP A 468 -21.35 -5.08 -7.08
N VAL A 469 -22.32 -5.94 -7.33
CA VAL A 469 -23.73 -5.74 -6.93
C VAL A 469 -23.90 -5.80 -5.41
N HIS A 470 -23.19 -6.72 -4.73
CA HIS A 470 -23.29 -6.85 -3.27
C HIS A 470 -22.56 -5.76 -2.48
N GLY A 471 -21.75 -4.91 -3.13
CA GLY A 471 -20.99 -3.87 -2.44
C GLY A 471 -19.92 -4.41 -1.49
N ARG A 472 -19.60 -5.71 -1.58
CA ARG A 472 -18.57 -6.40 -0.78
C ARG A 472 -18.06 -7.66 -1.48
N SER A 473 -16.82 -8.04 -1.22
CA SER A 473 -16.25 -9.30 -1.69
C SER A 473 -16.35 -10.44 -0.66
N THR A 474 -16.55 -10.11 0.61
CA THR A 474 -16.70 -11.07 1.71
C THR A 474 -18.15 -11.50 1.91
N ARG A 475 -18.40 -12.51 2.76
CA ARG A 475 -19.76 -12.91 3.16
C ARG A 475 -20.38 -11.85 4.07
N GLY A 476 -21.69 -11.65 3.93
CA GLY A 476 -22.46 -10.72 4.76
C GLY A 476 -23.55 -9.98 4.00
N PRO A 477 -24.27 -9.05 4.65
CA PRO A 477 -25.33 -8.28 4.02
C PRO A 477 -24.80 -7.38 2.91
N VAL A 478 -25.64 -7.13 1.91
CA VAL A 478 -25.34 -6.17 0.82
C VAL A 478 -24.99 -4.81 1.43
N GLN A 479 -23.96 -4.18 0.89
CA GLN A 479 -23.49 -2.87 1.32
C GLN A 479 -23.72 -1.83 0.22
N PRO A 480 -24.47 -0.77 0.45
CA PRO A 480 -24.61 0.31 -0.51
C PRO A 480 -23.27 1.03 -0.71
N TYR A 481 -23.02 1.49 -1.91
CA TYR A 481 -21.86 2.32 -2.24
C TYR A 481 -22.17 3.21 -3.45
N GLU A 482 -21.35 4.22 -3.68
CA GLU A 482 -21.48 5.12 -4.81
C GLU A 482 -21.18 4.37 -6.13
N ASN A 483 -22.24 3.91 -6.78
CA ASN A 483 -22.17 3.20 -8.06
C ASN A 483 -22.69 4.11 -9.17
N PRO A 484 -21.84 4.80 -9.91
CA PRO A 484 -22.29 5.68 -10.98
C PRO A 484 -22.90 4.85 -12.13
N ASP A 485 -24.01 5.32 -12.68
CA ASP A 485 -24.69 4.67 -13.81
C ASP A 485 -23.82 4.61 -15.06
N ASN A 486 -22.94 5.60 -15.23
CA ASN A 486 -22.03 5.71 -16.38
C ASN A 486 -20.57 5.45 -15.94
N TRP A 487 -20.16 4.19 -16.00
CA TRP A 487 -18.77 3.77 -15.78
C TRP A 487 -18.36 2.73 -16.83
N PRO A 488 -17.89 3.15 -18.01
CA PRO A 488 -17.58 2.26 -19.14
C PRO A 488 -16.61 1.13 -18.81
N GLN A 489 -15.66 1.35 -17.89
CA GLN A 489 -14.70 0.32 -17.49
C GLN A 489 -15.34 -0.84 -16.73
N ALA A 490 -16.56 -0.67 -16.21
CA ALA A 490 -17.32 -1.70 -15.53
C ALA A 490 -18.31 -2.44 -16.45
N ASP A 491 -18.59 -1.92 -17.64
CA ASP A 491 -19.56 -2.51 -18.59
C ASP A 491 -19.28 -3.98 -18.92
N PRO A 492 -18.02 -4.45 -19.05
CA PRO A 492 -17.76 -5.85 -19.39
C PRO A 492 -18.31 -6.88 -18.41
N PHE A 493 -18.63 -6.51 -17.18
CA PHE A 493 -19.19 -7.40 -16.15
C PHE A 493 -20.53 -6.90 -15.56
N ARG A 494 -21.00 -5.71 -15.93
CA ARG A 494 -22.31 -5.17 -15.52
C ARG A 494 -23.45 -5.67 -16.39
N ALA A 495 -23.25 -5.71 -17.69
CA ALA A 495 -24.21 -6.28 -18.64
C ALA A 495 -24.24 -7.80 -18.52
N GLU A 496 -25.43 -8.37 -18.70
CA GLU A 496 -25.57 -9.83 -18.87
C GLU A 496 -25.12 -10.26 -20.23
#